data_763dc523be14b40f4287f961ef6c4741
#
_entry.id   763dc523be14b40f4287f961ef6c4741
#
_cell.length_a   1.000
_cell.length_b   1.000
_cell.length_c   1.000
_cell.angle_alpha   90.00
_cell.angle_beta   90.00
_cell.angle_gamma   90.00
#
_symmetry.space_group_name_H-M   'P 1'
#
loop_
_entity.id
_entity.type
_entity.pdbx_description
1 polymer ?
#
loop_
_entity_poly.entity_id
_entity_poly.type
_entity_poly.pdbx_seq_one_letter_code
_entity_poly.pdbx_strand_id
1 'polypeptide(L)'
;MSPALQDLSLVDVGIAAALVAVNGAISAALSLGLGRKLALAAVRTVVQLLAIGYVLGWVFGHPHWYVVLPLTALMTLIAGFAGAGRGKRTYRGQRIDSIASIWFSSWFVAAVGLFVVIRIHPWYAPQYAIPILGMILGNTLTGVSLGVERMMEELTARRDRVETALALGATRWEAAQDAARQAVRAGMLPTLNQMAVVGVVSLPGMMTGQVLAGQSPLQAVRYQIVIMFLIAAASALGTVGAVLMTYRRLFSADHRFLASRLEERAH
;
A
#
# COMPACT_ATOMS: atom_id res chain seq x y z
N MET A 1 9.13 -28.32 23.94
CA MET A 1 8.31 -27.40 24.73
C MET A 1 8.20 -26.11 23.89
N SER A 2 7.06 -25.83 23.30
CA SER A 2 6.82 -24.52 22.68
C SER A 2 6.80 -23.49 23.81
N PRO A 3 7.56 -22.39 23.73
CA PRO A 3 7.45 -21.33 24.71
C PRO A 3 6.01 -20.81 24.65
N ALA A 4 5.30 -20.84 25.77
CA ALA A 4 3.99 -20.26 25.87
C ALA A 4 4.09 -18.78 25.50
N LEU A 5 3.27 -18.33 24.54
CA LEU A 5 3.16 -16.92 24.23
C LEU A 5 2.80 -16.18 25.52
N GLN A 6 3.57 -15.15 25.86
CA GLN A 6 3.25 -14.31 27.01
C GLN A 6 1.96 -13.53 26.72
N ASP A 7 0.99 -13.65 27.62
CA ASP A 7 -0.24 -12.88 27.55
C ASP A 7 0.06 -11.40 27.86
N LEU A 8 -0.17 -10.55 26.89
CA LEU A 8 -0.01 -9.10 27.05
C LEU A 8 -1.23 -8.52 27.76
N SER A 9 -0.99 -7.81 28.86
CA SER A 9 -2.03 -7.08 29.60
C SER A 9 -2.33 -5.72 28.93
N LEU A 10 -3.48 -5.13 29.28
CA LEU A 10 -3.80 -3.77 28.86
C LEU A 10 -2.80 -2.73 29.38
N VAL A 11 -2.12 -3.04 30.49
CA VAL A 11 -1.06 -2.19 31.05
C VAL A 11 0.16 -2.16 30.13
N ASP A 12 0.56 -3.30 29.56
CA ASP A 12 1.68 -3.39 28.61
C ASP A 12 1.40 -2.59 27.34
N VAL A 13 0.17 -2.62 26.84
CA VAL A 13 -0.29 -1.79 25.72
C VAL A 13 -0.25 -0.30 26.13
N GLY A 14 -0.64 0.04 27.36
CA GLY A 14 -0.55 1.41 27.90
C GLY A 14 0.89 1.94 27.95
N ILE A 15 1.84 1.11 28.40
CA ILE A 15 3.27 1.45 28.42
C ILE A 15 3.78 1.68 27.00
N ALA A 16 3.42 0.84 26.03
CA ALA A 16 3.76 1.04 24.62
C ALA A 16 3.16 2.34 24.07
N ALA A 17 1.92 2.69 24.47
CA ALA A 17 1.29 3.94 24.07
C ALA A 17 2.01 5.18 24.62
N ALA A 18 2.66 5.08 25.79
CA ALA A 18 3.46 6.16 26.33
C ALA A 18 4.66 6.53 25.42
N LEU A 19 5.23 5.58 24.69
CA LEU A 19 6.29 5.86 23.70
C LEU A 19 5.76 6.71 22.53
N VAL A 20 4.50 6.53 22.16
CA VAL A 20 3.87 7.39 21.14
C VAL A 20 3.67 8.81 21.68
N ALA A 21 3.37 8.97 22.98
CA ALA A 21 3.26 10.27 23.62
C ALA A 21 4.61 11.02 23.64
N VAL A 22 5.75 10.31 23.79
CA VAL A 22 7.10 10.90 23.64
C VAL A 22 7.28 11.51 22.25
N ASN A 23 6.86 10.83 21.18
CA ASN A 23 6.89 11.39 19.82
C ASN A 23 6.01 12.65 19.69
N GLY A 24 4.88 12.68 20.39
CA GLY A 24 4.01 13.86 20.48
C GLY A 24 4.71 15.04 21.16
N ALA A 25 5.42 14.79 22.27
CA ALA A 25 6.21 15.78 22.99
C ALA A 25 7.36 16.35 22.14
N ILE A 26 8.09 15.47 21.42
CA ILE A 26 9.13 15.89 20.46
C ILE A 26 8.53 16.77 19.36
N SER A 27 7.36 16.39 18.83
CA SER A 27 6.66 17.18 17.81
C SER A 27 6.26 18.57 18.33
N ALA A 28 5.84 18.66 19.59
CA ALA A 28 5.52 19.93 20.22
C ALA A 28 6.78 20.78 20.47
N ALA A 29 7.84 20.18 21.01
CA ALA A 29 9.12 20.86 21.27
C ALA A 29 9.77 21.43 20.01
N LEU A 30 9.69 20.69 18.89
CA LEU A 30 10.24 21.10 17.60
C LEU A 30 9.22 21.84 16.71
N SER A 31 8.04 22.18 17.23
CA SER A 31 6.96 22.88 16.50
C SER A 31 6.59 22.25 15.16
N LEU A 32 6.68 20.90 15.04
CA LEU A 32 6.43 20.18 13.80
C LEU A 32 4.94 20.10 13.41
N GLY A 33 4.04 20.43 14.31
CA GLY A 33 2.58 20.36 14.07
C GLY A 33 2.01 18.95 13.88
N LEU A 34 2.78 17.89 14.22
CA LEU A 34 2.40 16.50 14.00
C LEU A 34 1.61 15.88 15.16
N GLY A 35 1.55 16.53 16.33
CA GLY A 35 0.95 15.96 17.56
C GLY A 35 -0.49 15.48 17.35
N ARG A 36 -1.36 16.31 16.77
CA ARG A 36 -2.75 15.94 16.48
C ARG A 36 -2.86 14.77 15.48
N LYS A 37 -2.01 14.75 14.45
CA LYS A 37 -1.98 13.68 13.45
C LYS A 37 -1.50 12.37 14.07
N LEU A 38 -0.49 12.41 14.96
CA LEU A 38 0.01 11.25 15.69
C LEU A 38 -1.03 10.70 16.67
N ALA A 39 -1.66 11.55 17.46
CA ALA A 39 -2.72 11.12 18.39
C ALA A 39 -3.89 10.46 17.65
N LEU A 40 -4.36 11.08 16.57
CA LEU A 40 -5.44 10.52 15.76
C LEU A 40 -5.04 9.19 15.12
N ALA A 41 -3.80 9.06 14.62
CA ALA A 41 -3.29 7.82 14.05
C ALA A 41 -3.19 6.71 15.11
N ALA A 42 -2.71 7.02 16.31
CA ALA A 42 -2.62 6.06 17.41
C ALA A 42 -4.01 5.53 17.83
N VAL A 43 -4.97 6.43 18.09
CA VAL A 43 -6.35 6.04 18.42
C VAL A 43 -6.95 5.20 17.30
N ARG A 44 -6.78 5.63 16.05
CA ARG A 44 -7.28 4.89 14.89
C ARG A 44 -6.66 3.50 14.78
N THR A 45 -5.36 3.36 15.05
CA THR A 45 -4.67 2.07 15.04
C THR A 45 -5.29 1.11 16.06
N VAL A 46 -5.46 1.56 17.30
CA VAL A 46 -6.06 0.73 18.37
C VAL A 46 -7.47 0.29 17.98
N VAL A 47 -8.33 1.24 17.59
CA VAL A 47 -9.73 0.95 17.22
C VAL A 47 -9.80 0.00 16.02
N GLN A 48 -8.98 0.22 14.98
CA GLN A 48 -8.98 -0.62 13.78
C GLN A 48 -8.46 -2.04 14.08
N LEU A 49 -7.40 -2.18 14.88
CA LEU A 49 -6.86 -3.51 15.23
C LEU A 49 -7.83 -4.29 16.11
N LEU A 50 -8.48 -3.65 17.07
CA LEU A 50 -9.52 -4.31 17.87
C LEU A 50 -10.71 -4.71 16.99
N ALA A 51 -11.20 -3.82 16.15
CA ALA A 51 -12.31 -4.12 15.24
C ALA A 51 -12.01 -5.28 14.31
N ILE A 52 -10.81 -5.30 13.67
CA ILE A 52 -10.43 -6.39 12.78
C ILE A 52 -10.25 -7.70 13.55
N GLY A 53 -9.75 -7.67 14.80
CA GLY A 53 -9.63 -8.85 15.64
C GLY A 53 -10.99 -9.53 15.87
N TYR A 54 -12.04 -8.77 16.21
CA TYR A 54 -13.40 -9.30 16.33
C TYR A 54 -13.95 -9.83 15.00
N VAL A 55 -13.76 -9.07 13.91
CA VAL A 55 -14.20 -9.49 12.57
C VAL A 55 -13.52 -10.79 12.15
N LEU A 56 -12.19 -10.91 12.33
CA LEU A 56 -11.47 -12.13 11.99
C LEU A 56 -11.90 -13.32 12.83
N GLY A 57 -12.13 -13.13 14.14
CA GLY A 57 -12.67 -14.18 15.02
C GLY A 57 -14.00 -14.73 14.51
N TRP A 58 -14.90 -13.85 14.08
CA TRP A 58 -16.19 -14.23 13.50
C TRP A 58 -16.04 -14.91 12.14
N VAL A 59 -15.20 -14.35 11.25
CA VAL A 59 -14.96 -14.90 9.88
C VAL A 59 -14.32 -16.28 9.94
N PHE A 60 -13.39 -16.50 10.87
CA PHE A 60 -12.75 -17.82 11.02
C PHE A 60 -13.72 -18.89 11.55
N GLY A 61 -14.73 -18.48 12.32
CA GLY A 61 -15.84 -19.36 12.71
C GLY A 61 -16.84 -19.67 11.57
N HIS A 62 -16.84 -18.85 10.50
CA HIS A 62 -17.77 -18.97 9.37
C HIS A 62 -17.01 -18.92 8.03
N PRO A 63 -16.17 -19.93 7.71
CA PRO A 63 -15.26 -19.89 6.57
C PRO A 63 -15.98 -20.17 5.25
N HIS A 64 -16.84 -19.22 4.82
CA HIS A 64 -17.59 -19.33 3.58
C HIS A 64 -17.13 -18.27 2.58
N TRP A 65 -17.13 -18.60 1.30
CA TRP A 65 -16.72 -17.68 0.23
C TRP A 65 -17.53 -16.39 0.19
N TYR A 66 -18.84 -16.45 0.48
CA TYR A 66 -19.73 -15.28 0.53
C TYR A 66 -19.48 -14.35 1.75
N VAL A 67 -18.64 -14.75 2.69
CA VAL A 67 -18.16 -13.91 3.80
C VAL A 67 -16.79 -13.31 3.46
N VAL A 68 -15.88 -14.12 2.91
CA VAL A 68 -14.50 -13.72 2.63
C VAL A 68 -14.44 -12.72 1.46
N LEU A 69 -15.19 -12.95 0.38
CA LEU A 69 -15.17 -12.08 -0.79
C LEU A 69 -15.66 -10.65 -0.50
N PRO A 70 -16.81 -10.41 0.17
CA PRO A 70 -17.22 -9.05 0.50
C PRO A 70 -16.24 -8.35 1.44
N LEU A 71 -15.66 -9.06 2.42
CA LEU A 71 -14.67 -8.48 3.31
C LEU A 71 -13.42 -8.04 2.55
N THR A 72 -12.87 -8.89 1.68
CA THR A 72 -11.69 -8.57 0.88
C THR A 72 -11.97 -7.48 -0.15
N ALA A 73 -13.18 -7.43 -0.72
CA ALA A 73 -13.62 -6.34 -1.58
C ALA A 73 -13.69 -5.00 -0.81
N LEU A 74 -14.26 -5.01 0.41
CA LEU A 74 -14.29 -3.84 1.28
C LEU A 74 -12.88 -3.35 1.65
N MET A 75 -11.98 -4.27 2.02
CA MET A 75 -10.56 -3.95 2.27
C MET A 75 -9.92 -3.25 1.06
N THR A 76 -10.22 -3.73 -0.15
CA THR A 76 -9.69 -3.16 -1.38
C THR A 76 -10.25 -1.76 -1.66
N LEU A 77 -11.54 -1.53 -1.42
CA LEU A 77 -12.14 -0.21 -1.55
C LEU A 77 -11.51 0.78 -0.57
N ILE A 78 -11.36 0.39 0.71
CA ILE A 78 -10.72 1.23 1.73
C ILE A 78 -9.27 1.55 1.33
N ALA A 79 -8.50 0.57 0.84
CA ALA A 79 -7.15 0.79 0.34
C ALA A 79 -7.12 1.78 -0.83
N GLY A 80 -8.03 1.63 -1.79
CA GLY A 80 -8.12 2.53 -2.93
C GLY A 80 -8.42 3.98 -2.55
N PHE A 81 -9.38 4.20 -1.65
CA PHE A 81 -9.69 5.54 -1.13
C PHE A 81 -8.52 6.13 -0.34
N ALA A 82 -7.87 5.34 0.50
CA ALA A 82 -6.70 5.77 1.27
C ALA A 82 -5.52 6.14 0.36
N GLY A 83 -5.33 5.41 -0.75
CA GLY A 83 -4.26 5.67 -1.73
C GLY A 83 -4.42 7.02 -2.43
N ALA A 84 -5.63 7.33 -2.87
CA ALA A 84 -5.92 8.59 -3.55
C ALA A 84 -5.86 9.82 -2.64
N GLY A 85 -5.86 9.62 -1.31
CA GLY A 85 -5.95 10.71 -0.32
C GLY A 85 -4.63 11.32 0.16
N ARG A 86 -3.47 10.78 -0.20
CA ARG A 86 -2.19 11.09 0.46
C ARG A 86 -1.36 12.23 -0.15
N GLY A 87 -1.56 12.58 -1.42
CA GLY A 87 -0.74 13.59 -2.12
C GLY A 87 -1.18 15.03 -1.86
N LYS A 88 -0.25 15.99 -2.04
CA LYS A 88 -0.51 17.44 -1.98
C LYS A 88 -1.31 17.93 -3.18
N ARG A 89 -1.24 17.24 -4.31
CA ARG A 89 -1.94 17.55 -5.55
C ARG A 89 -2.95 16.49 -5.90
N THR A 90 -3.91 16.86 -6.69
CA THR A 90 -4.97 15.96 -7.17
C THR A 90 -5.38 16.33 -8.59
N TYR A 91 -6.02 15.39 -9.27
CA TYR A 91 -6.68 15.64 -10.54
C TYR A 91 -8.07 14.96 -10.54
N ARG A 92 -8.95 15.46 -11.38
CA ARG A 92 -10.30 14.91 -11.50
C ARG A 92 -10.26 13.46 -11.99
N GLY A 93 -10.73 12.52 -11.14
CA GLY A 93 -10.74 11.09 -11.44
C GLY A 93 -9.61 10.30 -10.77
N GLN A 94 -8.67 10.93 -10.06
CA GLN A 94 -7.55 10.27 -9.38
C GLN A 94 -8.02 9.12 -8.45
N ARG A 95 -9.14 9.30 -7.75
CA ARG A 95 -9.67 8.26 -6.86
C ARG A 95 -10.05 7.00 -7.62
N ILE A 96 -10.73 7.15 -8.76
CA ILE A 96 -11.15 6.01 -9.60
C ILE A 96 -9.93 5.31 -10.17
N ASP A 97 -8.97 6.08 -10.69
CA ASP A 97 -7.75 5.55 -11.30
C ASP A 97 -6.91 4.78 -10.25
N SER A 98 -6.79 5.31 -9.01
CA SER A 98 -6.09 4.64 -7.91
C SER A 98 -6.82 3.36 -7.46
N ILE A 99 -8.15 3.42 -7.27
CA ILE A 99 -8.95 2.25 -6.90
C ILE A 99 -8.83 1.16 -7.97
N ALA A 100 -9.01 1.50 -9.24
CA ALA A 100 -8.93 0.55 -10.34
C ALA A 100 -7.55 -0.11 -10.42
N SER A 101 -6.48 0.68 -10.29
CA SER A 101 -5.12 0.19 -10.35
C SER A 101 -4.79 -0.75 -9.18
N ILE A 102 -5.14 -0.37 -7.95
CA ILE A 102 -4.94 -1.19 -6.75
C ILE A 102 -5.80 -2.46 -6.83
N TRP A 103 -7.06 -2.34 -7.25
CA TRP A 103 -7.96 -3.47 -7.36
C TRP A 103 -7.42 -4.51 -8.35
N PHE A 104 -7.15 -4.08 -9.58
CA PHE A 104 -6.71 -4.98 -10.64
C PHE A 104 -5.38 -5.66 -10.29
N SER A 105 -4.35 -4.89 -9.89
CA SER A 105 -3.04 -5.45 -9.58
C SER A 105 -3.07 -6.39 -8.37
N SER A 106 -3.77 -6.00 -7.30
CA SER A 106 -3.80 -6.79 -6.07
C SER A 106 -4.60 -8.08 -6.23
N TRP A 107 -5.76 -8.02 -6.88
CA TRP A 107 -6.58 -9.22 -7.09
C TRP A 107 -5.96 -10.17 -8.10
N PHE A 108 -5.38 -9.66 -9.18
CA PHE A 108 -4.67 -10.48 -10.15
C PHE A 108 -3.51 -11.23 -9.50
N VAL A 109 -2.66 -10.54 -8.77
CA VAL A 109 -1.49 -11.15 -8.12
C VAL A 109 -1.91 -12.05 -6.96
N ALA A 110 -2.92 -11.68 -6.17
CA ALA A 110 -3.45 -12.55 -5.13
C ALA A 110 -4.05 -13.84 -5.71
N ALA A 111 -4.78 -13.76 -6.81
CA ALA A 111 -5.28 -14.93 -7.50
C ALA A 111 -4.14 -15.86 -7.96
N VAL A 112 -3.10 -15.31 -8.60
CA VAL A 112 -1.92 -16.10 -8.97
C VAL A 112 -1.28 -16.73 -7.72
N GLY A 113 -1.12 -15.97 -6.64
CA GLY A 113 -0.55 -16.46 -5.38
C GLY A 113 -1.36 -17.62 -4.78
N LEU A 114 -2.67 -17.46 -4.67
CA LEU A 114 -3.54 -18.45 -4.01
C LEU A 114 -3.78 -19.70 -4.86
N PHE A 115 -4.02 -19.53 -6.18
CA PHE A 115 -4.38 -20.65 -7.06
C PHE A 115 -3.19 -21.37 -7.68
N VAL A 116 -2.12 -20.64 -8.04
CA VAL A 116 -1.01 -21.21 -8.81
C VAL A 116 0.17 -21.54 -7.92
N VAL A 117 0.57 -20.60 -7.04
CA VAL A 117 1.79 -20.73 -6.25
C VAL A 117 1.56 -21.54 -4.98
N ILE A 118 0.61 -21.12 -4.13
CA ILE A 118 0.39 -21.72 -2.80
C ILE A 118 -0.59 -22.89 -2.91
N ARG A 119 -1.52 -22.85 -3.88
CA ARG A 119 -2.52 -23.90 -4.18
C ARG A 119 -3.40 -24.26 -2.99
N ILE A 120 -3.97 -23.25 -2.35
CA ILE A 120 -4.80 -23.41 -1.15
C ILE A 120 -6.15 -24.01 -1.53
N HIS A 121 -6.56 -25.02 -0.77
CA HIS A 121 -7.89 -25.62 -0.85
C HIS A 121 -8.58 -25.59 0.53
N PRO A 122 -9.77 -25.00 0.66
CA PRO A 122 -10.48 -24.19 -0.35
C PRO A 122 -9.77 -22.83 -0.58
N TRP A 123 -9.84 -22.30 -1.82
CA TRP A 123 -9.16 -21.07 -2.23
C TRP A 123 -9.57 -19.82 -1.40
N TYR A 124 -10.74 -19.85 -0.81
CA TYR A 124 -11.26 -18.79 0.07
C TYR A 124 -10.92 -19.01 1.54
N ALA A 125 -10.03 -19.93 1.89
CA ALA A 125 -9.62 -20.13 3.29
C ALA A 125 -9.20 -18.79 3.92
N PRO A 126 -9.97 -18.27 4.90
CA PRO A 126 -9.80 -16.89 5.37
C PRO A 126 -8.43 -16.64 6.02
N GLN A 127 -7.85 -17.68 6.63
CA GLN A 127 -6.53 -17.63 7.27
C GLN A 127 -5.39 -17.31 6.27
N TYR A 128 -5.60 -17.57 4.98
CA TYR A 128 -4.63 -17.28 3.93
C TYR A 128 -5.08 -16.10 3.06
N ALA A 129 -6.32 -16.13 2.56
CA ALA A 129 -6.82 -15.15 1.62
C ALA A 129 -6.79 -13.72 2.19
N ILE A 130 -7.25 -13.52 3.43
CA ILE A 130 -7.33 -12.19 4.04
C ILE A 130 -5.95 -11.61 4.34
N PRO A 131 -5.02 -12.32 5.02
CA PRO A 131 -3.69 -11.77 5.29
C PRO A 131 -2.86 -11.53 4.04
N ILE A 132 -2.85 -12.47 3.09
CA ILE A 132 -2.10 -12.34 1.84
C ILE A 132 -2.58 -11.12 1.05
N LEU A 133 -3.89 -11.01 0.82
CA LEU A 133 -4.45 -9.87 0.12
C LEU A 133 -4.22 -8.56 0.89
N GLY A 134 -4.33 -8.57 2.22
CA GLY A 134 -4.07 -7.41 3.06
C GLY A 134 -2.64 -6.88 2.93
N MET A 135 -1.63 -7.78 2.94
CA MET A 135 -0.22 -7.42 2.73
C MET A 135 0.02 -6.86 1.32
N ILE A 136 -0.57 -7.48 0.30
CA ILE A 136 -0.49 -7.01 -1.09
C ILE A 136 -1.12 -5.62 -1.19
N LEU A 137 -2.34 -5.42 -0.69
CA LEU A 137 -3.06 -4.15 -0.72
C LEU A 137 -2.29 -3.02 -0.03
N GLY A 138 -1.75 -3.25 1.16
CA GLY A 138 -1.02 -2.25 1.94
C GLY A 138 0.23 -1.73 1.23
N ASN A 139 0.99 -2.64 0.61
CA ASN A 139 2.20 -2.26 -0.14
C ASN A 139 1.86 -1.62 -1.48
N THR A 140 0.90 -2.18 -2.23
CA THR A 140 0.44 -1.62 -3.51
C THR A 140 -0.14 -0.22 -3.32
N LEU A 141 -0.95 0.00 -2.27
CA LEU A 141 -1.46 1.31 -1.88
C LEU A 141 -0.33 2.33 -1.70
N THR A 142 0.75 1.95 -1.01
CA THR A 142 1.90 2.82 -0.77
C THR A 142 2.63 3.15 -2.08
N GLY A 143 2.88 2.14 -2.91
CA GLY A 143 3.51 2.31 -4.22
C GLY A 143 2.70 3.20 -5.16
N VAL A 144 1.40 2.96 -5.27
CA VAL A 144 0.48 3.77 -6.09
C VAL A 144 0.44 5.22 -5.60
N SER A 145 0.32 5.44 -4.28
CA SER A 145 0.29 6.80 -3.72
C SER A 145 1.54 7.59 -4.05
N LEU A 146 2.72 7.01 -3.79
CA LEU A 146 4.01 7.65 -4.06
C LEU A 146 4.25 7.85 -5.56
N GLY A 147 3.88 6.86 -6.39
CA GLY A 147 4.03 6.96 -7.83
C GLY A 147 3.18 8.06 -8.43
N VAL A 148 1.91 8.14 -8.08
CA VAL A 148 1.00 9.18 -8.58
C VAL A 148 1.42 10.57 -8.08
N GLU A 149 1.79 10.72 -6.81
CA GLU A 149 2.29 11.98 -6.26
C GLU A 149 3.54 12.43 -7.00
N ARG A 150 4.53 11.54 -7.17
CA ARG A 150 5.77 11.87 -7.87
C ARG A 150 5.54 12.22 -9.34
N MET A 151 4.62 11.56 -10.02
CA MET A 151 4.26 11.90 -11.39
C MET A 151 3.73 13.34 -11.51
N MET A 152 2.85 13.73 -10.61
CA MET A 152 2.29 15.09 -10.60
C MET A 152 3.34 16.14 -10.22
N GLU A 153 4.23 15.82 -9.27
CA GLU A 153 5.34 16.71 -8.88
C GLU A 153 6.28 16.95 -10.04
N GLU A 154 6.76 15.88 -10.71
CA GLU A 154 7.70 16.00 -11.83
C GLU A 154 7.11 16.77 -12.99
N LEU A 155 5.86 16.50 -13.38
CA LEU A 155 5.18 17.21 -14.45
C LEU A 155 4.98 18.70 -14.14
N THR A 156 4.77 19.04 -12.86
CA THR A 156 4.60 20.44 -12.47
C THR A 156 5.95 21.16 -12.35
N ALA A 157 6.93 20.52 -11.69
CA ALA A 157 8.25 21.14 -11.49
C ALA A 157 8.99 21.36 -12.81
N ARG A 158 8.72 20.54 -13.82
CA ARG A 158 9.35 20.62 -15.14
C ARG A 158 8.37 20.98 -16.25
N ARG A 159 7.33 21.74 -15.91
CA ARG A 159 6.27 22.12 -16.85
C ARG A 159 6.82 22.74 -18.11
N ASP A 160 7.72 23.73 -17.98
CA ASP A 160 8.29 24.45 -19.14
C ASP A 160 9.03 23.49 -20.08
N ARG A 161 9.77 22.52 -19.52
CA ARG A 161 10.46 21.50 -20.31
C ARG A 161 9.50 20.60 -21.05
N VAL A 162 8.39 20.19 -20.40
CA VAL A 162 7.34 19.36 -21.01
C VAL A 162 6.66 20.13 -22.14
N GLU A 163 6.27 21.38 -21.91
CA GLU A 163 5.61 22.24 -22.91
C GLU A 163 6.56 22.56 -24.08
N THR A 164 7.84 22.82 -23.83
CA THR A 164 8.87 23.04 -24.86
C THR A 164 9.04 21.78 -25.72
N ALA A 165 9.14 20.60 -25.12
CA ALA A 165 9.27 19.35 -25.88
C ALA A 165 8.07 19.12 -26.81
N LEU A 166 6.85 19.37 -26.32
CA LEU A 166 5.62 19.27 -27.13
C LEU A 166 5.60 20.32 -28.26
N ALA A 167 6.05 21.54 -28.01
CA ALA A 167 6.13 22.59 -29.00
C ALA A 167 7.16 22.27 -30.11
N LEU A 168 8.21 21.52 -29.78
CA LEU A 168 9.23 21.03 -30.74
C LEU A 168 8.78 19.75 -31.46
N GLY A 169 7.55 19.28 -31.27
CA GLY A 169 6.98 18.14 -31.98
C GLY A 169 7.14 16.78 -31.29
N ALA A 170 7.60 16.75 -30.04
CA ALA A 170 7.63 15.51 -29.29
C ALA A 170 6.21 15.00 -29.03
N THR A 171 6.05 13.68 -29.05
CA THR A 171 4.80 13.03 -28.64
C THR A 171 4.54 13.25 -27.13
N ARG A 172 3.28 13.16 -26.73
CA ARG A 172 2.90 13.24 -25.31
C ARG A 172 3.64 12.22 -24.42
N TRP A 173 3.99 11.05 -24.97
CA TRP A 173 4.75 10.05 -24.23
C TRP A 173 6.22 10.45 -24.07
N GLU A 174 6.86 10.91 -25.13
CA GLU A 174 8.25 11.40 -25.07
C GLU A 174 8.39 12.55 -24.08
N ALA A 175 7.43 13.46 -24.04
CA ALA A 175 7.42 14.56 -23.08
C ALA A 175 7.19 14.12 -21.63
N ALA A 176 6.44 13.01 -21.39
CA ALA A 176 6.07 12.52 -20.06
C ALA A 176 6.98 11.40 -19.53
N GLN A 177 7.74 10.71 -20.39
CA GLN A 177 8.42 9.46 -20.02
C GLN A 177 9.41 9.59 -18.87
N ASP A 178 10.13 10.71 -18.76
CA ASP A 178 11.07 10.94 -17.67
C ASP A 178 10.33 11.08 -16.34
N ALA A 179 9.23 11.83 -16.32
CA ALA A 179 8.35 11.94 -15.14
C ALA A 179 7.76 10.58 -14.77
N ALA A 180 7.29 9.80 -15.75
CA ALA A 180 6.76 8.47 -15.52
C ALA A 180 7.80 7.50 -14.96
N ARG A 181 9.04 7.52 -15.47
CA ARG A 181 10.14 6.72 -14.93
C ARG A 181 10.47 7.05 -13.49
N GLN A 182 10.56 8.36 -13.15
CA GLN A 182 10.80 8.80 -11.78
C GLN A 182 9.64 8.42 -10.84
N ALA A 183 8.42 8.53 -11.32
CA ALA A 183 7.22 8.15 -10.60
C ALA A 183 7.20 6.64 -10.26
N VAL A 184 7.46 5.78 -11.24
CA VAL A 184 7.52 4.32 -11.00
C VAL A 184 8.65 3.96 -10.05
N ARG A 185 9.85 4.56 -10.20
CA ARG A 185 10.97 4.36 -9.28
C ARG A 185 10.60 4.75 -7.85
N ALA A 186 10.00 5.92 -7.65
CA ALA A 186 9.58 6.39 -6.34
C ALA A 186 8.54 5.45 -5.70
N GLY A 187 7.55 4.99 -6.46
CA GLY A 187 6.54 4.06 -5.97
C GLY A 187 7.08 2.66 -5.64
N MET A 188 8.13 2.21 -6.33
CA MET A 188 8.76 0.91 -6.05
C MET A 188 9.78 0.94 -4.91
N LEU A 189 10.31 2.12 -4.58
CA LEU A 189 11.39 2.26 -3.60
C LEU A 189 11.11 1.63 -2.23
N PRO A 190 9.91 1.80 -1.61
CA PRO A 190 9.62 1.17 -0.33
C PRO A 190 9.69 -0.36 -0.38
N THR A 191 9.17 -0.96 -1.44
CA THR A 191 9.19 -2.42 -1.63
C THR A 191 10.61 -2.94 -1.85
N LEU A 192 11.41 -2.26 -2.67
CA LEU A 192 12.82 -2.60 -2.90
C LEU A 192 13.64 -2.50 -1.62
N ASN A 193 13.45 -1.43 -0.83
CA ASN A 193 14.12 -1.27 0.46
C ASN A 193 13.74 -2.39 1.44
N GLN A 194 12.46 -2.76 1.50
CA GLN A 194 12.00 -3.87 2.33
C GLN A 194 12.64 -5.19 1.90
N MET A 195 12.71 -5.47 0.58
CA MET A 195 13.37 -6.68 0.06
C MET A 195 14.87 -6.73 0.36
N ALA A 196 15.54 -5.58 0.36
CA ALA A 196 16.98 -5.50 0.62
C ALA A 196 17.37 -5.84 2.07
N VAL A 197 16.47 -5.62 3.04
CA VAL A 197 16.78 -5.79 4.47
C VAL A 197 16.06 -6.98 5.12
N VAL A 198 15.11 -7.59 4.42
CA VAL A 198 14.32 -8.72 4.94
C VAL A 198 15.23 -9.94 5.18
N GLY A 199 15.04 -10.56 6.34
CA GLY A 199 15.81 -11.75 6.75
C GLY A 199 17.17 -11.46 7.40
N VAL A 200 17.70 -10.23 7.25
CA VAL A 200 18.98 -9.82 7.86
C VAL A 200 18.74 -8.80 8.98
N VAL A 201 17.99 -7.75 8.68
CA VAL A 201 17.71 -6.66 9.62
C VAL A 201 16.28 -6.76 10.17
N SER A 202 15.34 -7.19 9.36
CA SER A 202 13.94 -7.29 9.75
C SER A 202 13.38 -8.68 9.48
N LEU A 203 12.64 -9.21 10.45
CA LEU A 203 11.84 -10.43 10.30
C LEU A 203 10.37 -10.02 10.14
N PRO A 204 9.72 -10.35 9.01
CA PRO A 204 8.33 -9.99 8.80
C PRO A 204 7.39 -10.68 9.78
N GLY A 205 6.34 -9.96 10.20
CA GLY A 205 5.42 -10.42 11.23
C GLY A 205 4.74 -11.76 10.93
N MET A 206 4.42 -12.05 9.66
CA MET A 206 3.83 -13.34 9.30
C MET A 206 4.80 -14.50 9.53
N MET A 207 6.05 -14.38 9.09
CA MET A 207 7.09 -15.38 9.33
C MET A 207 7.33 -15.56 10.84
N THR A 208 7.45 -14.45 11.58
CA THR A 208 7.63 -14.47 13.03
C THR A 208 6.45 -15.17 13.72
N GLY A 209 5.22 -14.85 13.32
CA GLY A 209 4.02 -15.49 13.86
C GLY A 209 3.98 -17.00 13.59
N GLN A 210 4.37 -17.46 12.42
CA GLN A 210 4.44 -18.87 12.07
C GLN A 210 5.51 -19.62 12.93
N VAL A 211 6.67 -19.01 13.12
CA VAL A 211 7.74 -19.60 13.98
C VAL A 211 7.29 -19.66 15.43
N LEU A 212 6.66 -18.60 15.95
CA LEU A 212 6.11 -18.59 17.31
C LEU A 212 4.97 -19.61 17.50
N ALA A 213 4.20 -19.88 16.44
CA ALA A 213 3.18 -20.93 16.42
C ALA A 213 3.77 -22.36 16.29
N GLY A 214 5.09 -22.51 16.31
CA GLY A 214 5.76 -23.80 16.27
C GLY A 214 6.02 -24.38 14.88
N GLN A 215 5.82 -23.60 13.81
CA GLN A 215 6.19 -24.05 12.47
C GLN A 215 7.72 -24.01 12.28
N SER A 216 8.20 -24.90 11.41
CA SER A 216 9.62 -24.93 11.05
C SER A 216 10.06 -23.59 10.46
N PRO A 217 11.17 -22.98 10.93
CA PRO A 217 11.67 -21.71 10.40
C PRO A 217 11.90 -21.74 8.90
N LEU A 218 12.40 -22.84 8.35
CA LEU A 218 12.64 -22.98 6.92
C LEU A 218 11.34 -22.93 6.11
N GLN A 219 10.26 -23.52 6.63
CA GLN A 219 8.95 -23.46 5.98
C GLN A 219 8.38 -22.04 6.04
N ALA A 220 8.48 -21.36 7.16
CA ALA A 220 8.07 -19.97 7.32
C ALA A 220 8.84 -19.04 6.37
N VAL A 221 10.14 -19.25 6.17
CA VAL A 221 10.98 -18.52 5.21
C VAL A 221 10.48 -18.72 3.76
N ARG A 222 10.16 -19.95 3.36
CA ARG A 222 9.64 -20.22 2.01
C ARG A 222 8.33 -19.47 1.74
N TYR A 223 7.40 -19.47 2.69
CA TYR A 223 6.17 -18.69 2.60
C TYR A 223 6.47 -17.19 2.48
N GLN A 224 7.41 -16.69 3.28
CA GLN A 224 7.76 -15.26 3.27
C GLN A 224 8.40 -14.84 1.95
N ILE A 225 9.24 -15.66 1.33
CA ILE A 225 9.82 -15.39 0.00
C ILE A 225 8.72 -15.25 -1.05
N VAL A 226 7.77 -16.19 -1.08
CA VAL A 226 6.62 -16.14 -2.00
C VAL A 226 5.85 -14.85 -1.80
N ILE A 227 5.51 -14.52 -0.55
CA ILE A 227 4.75 -13.30 -0.24
C ILE A 227 5.49 -12.03 -0.67
N MET A 228 6.81 -11.95 -0.44
CA MET A 228 7.61 -10.80 -0.87
C MET A 228 7.59 -10.62 -2.39
N PHE A 229 7.66 -11.72 -3.15
CA PHE A 229 7.57 -11.65 -4.61
C PHE A 229 6.17 -11.25 -5.09
N LEU A 230 5.11 -11.74 -4.46
CA LEU A 230 3.74 -11.30 -4.76
C LEU A 230 3.54 -9.81 -4.45
N ILE A 231 4.05 -9.33 -3.31
CA ILE A 231 4.01 -7.91 -2.95
C ILE A 231 4.75 -7.07 -4.00
N ALA A 232 5.96 -7.48 -4.38
CA ALA A 232 6.75 -6.76 -5.37
C ALA A 232 6.04 -6.70 -6.74
N ALA A 233 5.48 -7.82 -7.19
CA ALA A 233 4.75 -7.88 -8.45
C ALA A 233 3.49 -6.99 -8.43
N ALA A 234 2.69 -7.05 -7.36
CA ALA A 234 1.47 -6.24 -7.23
C ALA A 234 1.78 -4.75 -7.12
N SER A 235 2.81 -4.38 -6.35
CA SER A 235 3.26 -2.99 -6.21
C SER A 235 3.75 -2.43 -7.54
N ALA A 236 4.50 -3.22 -8.32
CA ALA A 236 4.96 -2.82 -9.64
C ALA A 236 3.79 -2.60 -10.61
N LEU A 237 2.91 -3.59 -10.74
CA LEU A 237 1.74 -3.51 -11.63
C LEU A 237 0.81 -2.37 -11.23
N GLY A 238 0.53 -2.22 -9.93
CA GLY A 238 -0.31 -1.15 -9.41
C GLY A 238 0.29 0.23 -9.64
N THR A 239 1.58 0.41 -9.35
CA THR A 239 2.27 1.69 -9.55
C THR A 239 2.33 2.06 -11.04
N VAL A 240 2.74 1.14 -11.90
CA VAL A 240 2.79 1.37 -13.35
C VAL A 240 1.41 1.69 -13.91
N GLY A 241 0.39 0.90 -13.52
CA GLY A 241 -0.99 1.13 -13.94
C GLY A 241 -1.49 2.52 -13.55
N ALA A 242 -1.29 2.93 -12.28
CA ALA A 242 -1.71 4.24 -11.78
C ALA A 242 -0.96 5.40 -12.46
N VAL A 243 0.36 5.27 -12.67
CA VAL A 243 1.18 6.27 -13.39
C VAL A 243 0.71 6.43 -14.83
N LEU A 244 0.42 5.32 -15.53
CA LEU A 244 -0.11 5.37 -16.90
C LEU A 244 -1.52 5.97 -16.98
N MET A 245 -2.38 5.69 -16.00
CA MET A 245 -3.70 6.34 -15.92
C MET A 245 -3.56 7.84 -15.66
N THR A 246 -2.67 8.25 -14.73
CA THR A 246 -2.34 9.65 -14.47
C THR A 246 -1.84 10.36 -15.74
N TYR A 247 -0.91 9.72 -16.46
CA TYR A 247 -0.44 10.21 -17.75
C TYR A 247 -1.59 10.43 -18.74
N ARG A 248 -2.47 9.45 -18.92
CA ARG A 248 -3.62 9.56 -19.83
C ARG A 248 -4.61 10.67 -19.44
N ARG A 249 -4.73 10.97 -18.14
CA ARG A 249 -5.61 12.05 -17.65
C ARG A 249 -5.02 13.44 -17.84
N LEU A 250 -3.69 13.56 -17.75
CA LEU A 250 -2.99 14.84 -17.80
C LEU A 250 -2.51 15.24 -19.21
N PHE A 251 -2.63 14.34 -20.19
CA PHE A 251 -2.32 14.64 -21.58
C PHE A 251 -3.52 14.38 -22.49
N SER A 252 -3.75 15.29 -23.45
CA SER A 252 -4.80 15.10 -24.47
C SER A 252 -4.32 14.17 -25.59
N ALA A 253 -5.28 13.73 -26.42
CA ALA A 253 -4.95 13.01 -27.65
C ALA A 253 -4.13 13.87 -28.65
N ASP A 254 -4.34 15.18 -28.62
CA ASP A 254 -3.68 16.18 -29.48
C ASP A 254 -2.32 16.62 -28.92
N HIS A 255 -1.65 15.78 -28.16
CA HIS A 255 -0.31 16.05 -27.59
C HIS A 255 -0.22 17.34 -26.75
N ARG A 256 -1.26 17.70 -25.97
CA ARG A 256 -1.25 18.87 -25.07
C ARG A 256 -1.14 18.43 -23.62
N PHE A 257 -0.31 19.11 -22.84
CA PHE A 257 -0.29 18.95 -21.39
C PHE A 257 -1.43 19.77 -20.75
N LEU A 258 -2.28 19.11 -19.99
CA LEU A 258 -3.47 19.69 -19.36
C LEU A 258 -3.17 20.12 -17.92
N ALA A 259 -2.24 21.06 -17.76
CA ALA A 259 -1.81 21.55 -16.44
C ALA A 259 -3.00 22.10 -15.60
N SER A 260 -4.04 22.65 -16.25
CA SER A 260 -5.25 23.14 -15.58
C SER A 260 -6.07 22.06 -14.86
N ARG A 261 -5.81 20.77 -15.14
CA ARG A 261 -6.44 19.64 -14.41
C ARG A 261 -5.76 19.31 -13.09
N LEU A 262 -4.57 19.86 -12.84
CA LEU A 262 -3.86 19.69 -11.59
C LEU A 262 -4.35 20.74 -10.59
N GLU A 263 -4.92 20.27 -9.50
CA GLU A 263 -5.43 21.12 -8.41
C GLU A 263 -4.57 20.88 -7.16
N GLU A 264 -4.25 21.95 -6.43
CA GLU A 264 -3.69 21.83 -5.10
C GLU A 264 -4.79 21.42 -4.12
N ARG A 265 -4.51 20.42 -3.32
CA ARG A 265 -5.48 19.97 -2.31
C ARG A 265 -5.49 20.95 -1.16
N ALA A 266 -6.62 21.59 -0.89
CA ALA A 266 -6.83 22.36 0.33
C ALA A 266 -6.66 21.42 1.55
N HIS A 267 -5.75 21.77 2.45
CA HIS A 267 -5.45 21.04 3.68
C HIS A 267 -6.41 21.40 4.80
#